data_e344c81b7db66609ae9a8ec0fca1bad8
#
_entry.id   e344c81b7db66609ae9a8ec0fca1bad8
#
_cell.length_a   1.000
_cell.length_b   1.000
_cell.length_c   1.000
_cell.angle_alpha   90.00
_cell.angle_beta   90.00
_cell.angle_gamma   90.00
#
_symmetry.space_group_name_H-M   'P 1'
#
loop_
_entity.id
_entity.type
_entity.pdbx_description
1 polymer ?
#
loop_
_entity_poly.entity_id
_entity_poly.type
_entity_poly.pdbx_seq_one_letter_code
_entity_poly.pdbx_strand_id
1 'polypeptide(L)'
;MKEESRKMQWRVVWLFCASLAVFCLLMLRLYYLSMNGALQQAAQKQSIYTLELGSTRGRIYDRNLIPLTDTEQHNLITVLPTAEAVKACAEQISGPQRRAALDSAAQGKPFALDLEGGEKVYAADVENFTVAARLPHDPKQQLAVHLLGYQNGEGIGVCGLERAYEQELAAAGEALQVRYQVNAVGRSLEGSGAQIQGSSRPVQKGLVLTLDRRMQEIVQQVGAEQIERGAIVVMEVDSGAITASASFPQYDPYRLEEALHAPDSPMLNRALMPYCVGSSFKLAVAAAALESGISPDFSVDCVGGITVRERIFYCHNRAGHRQTDLQRAIEHSCNPYFIRLGQRVGAEKILGMAKALGFGQETCLAPGITAIAGTLPQRS
;
A
#
# COMPACT_ATOMS: atom_id res chain seq x y z
N MET A 1 -25.95 83.50 -37.89
CA MET A 1 -26.10 83.15 -36.43
C MET A 1 -27.17 82.05 -36.13
N LYS A 2 -28.46 82.22 -36.57
CA LYS A 2 -29.51 81.23 -36.26
C LYS A 2 -29.28 79.86 -36.93
N GLU A 3 -28.68 79.77 -38.09
CA GLU A 3 -28.47 78.56 -38.88
C GLU A 3 -27.26 77.76 -38.31
N GLU A 4 -26.22 78.40 -37.85
CA GLU A 4 -25.07 77.78 -37.19
C GLU A 4 -25.44 77.18 -35.78
N SER A 5 -26.27 77.89 -35.01
CA SER A 5 -26.80 77.43 -33.79
C SER A 5 -27.64 76.15 -33.95
N ARG A 6 -28.43 76.08 -35.02
CA ARG A 6 -29.25 74.92 -35.36
C ARG A 6 -28.40 73.73 -35.80
N LYS A 7 -27.32 73.94 -36.56
CA LYS A 7 -26.34 72.89 -36.91
C LYS A 7 -25.58 72.36 -35.70
N MET A 8 -25.24 73.21 -34.76
CA MET A 8 -24.57 72.80 -33.49
C MET A 8 -25.52 72.02 -32.63
N GLN A 9 -26.78 72.40 -32.50
CA GLN A 9 -27.77 71.59 -31.72
C GLN A 9 -27.98 70.21 -32.33
N TRP A 10 -28.07 70.08 -33.65
CA TRP A 10 -28.15 68.79 -34.31
C TRP A 10 -26.92 67.92 -34.11
N ARG A 11 -25.71 68.48 -34.09
CA ARG A 11 -24.46 67.74 -33.76
C ARG A 11 -24.47 67.20 -32.34
N VAL A 12 -24.92 67.97 -31.37
CA VAL A 12 -25.05 67.55 -29.99
C VAL A 12 -26.08 66.46 -29.89
N VAL A 13 -27.22 66.51 -30.50
CA VAL A 13 -28.23 65.47 -30.54
C VAL A 13 -27.69 64.18 -31.16
N TRP A 14 -26.97 64.29 -32.26
CA TRP A 14 -26.31 63.10 -32.90
C TRP A 14 -25.26 62.47 -32.00
N LEU A 15 -24.44 63.25 -31.33
CA LEU A 15 -23.47 62.75 -30.36
C LEU A 15 -24.16 62.06 -29.23
N PHE A 16 -25.22 62.62 -28.70
CA PHE A 16 -26.01 62.01 -27.63
C PHE A 16 -26.64 60.69 -28.09
N CYS A 17 -27.27 60.67 -29.27
CA CYS A 17 -27.85 59.41 -29.80
C CYS A 17 -26.76 58.33 -30.03
N ALA A 18 -25.60 58.70 -30.56
CA ALA A 18 -24.49 57.81 -30.80
C ALA A 18 -23.96 57.23 -29.46
N SER A 19 -23.80 58.07 -28.43
CA SER A 19 -23.40 57.65 -27.10
C SER A 19 -24.42 56.70 -26.48
N LEU A 20 -25.71 56.98 -26.61
CA LEU A 20 -26.79 56.14 -26.14
C LEU A 20 -26.80 54.79 -26.89
N ALA A 21 -26.59 54.78 -28.19
CA ALA A 21 -26.52 53.55 -28.98
C ALA A 21 -25.32 52.67 -28.55
N VAL A 22 -24.15 53.26 -28.28
CA VAL A 22 -22.99 52.55 -27.80
C VAL A 22 -23.27 51.96 -26.39
N PHE A 23 -23.91 52.74 -25.51
CA PHE A 23 -24.30 52.27 -24.18
C PHE A 23 -25.29 51.10 -24.26
N CYS A 24 -26.31 51.18 -25.13
CA CYS A 24 -27.25 50.08 -25.35
C CYS A 24 -26.52 48.81 -25.88
N LEU A 25 -25.57 48.95 -26.80
CA LEU A 25 -24.77 47.83 -27.29
C LEU A 25 -23.91 47.20 -26.19
N LEU A 26 -23.31 48.02 -25.33
CA LEU A 26 -22.57 47.53 -24.17
C LEU A 26 -23.46 46.78 -23.20
N MET A 27 -24.65 47.30 -22.90
CA MET A 27 -25.61 46.61 -22.04
C MET A 27 -26.11 45.30 -22.63
N LEU A 28 -26.41 45.25 -23.93
CA LEU A 28 -26.76 44.02 -24.65
C LEU A 28 -25.62 43.01 -24.61
N ARG A 29 -24.38 43.44 -24.77
CA ARG A 29 -23.22 42.57 -24.68
C ARG A 29 -23.00 42.04 -23.27
N LEU A 30 -23.14 42.87 -22.25
CA LEU A 30 -23.07 42.44 -20.85
C LEU A 30 -24.17 41.41 -20.53
N TYR A 31 -25.39 41.67 -21.00
CA TYR A 31 -26.50 40.72 -20.85
C TYR A 31 -26.19 39.38 -21.53
N TYR A 32 -25.72 39.40 -22.76
CA TYR A 32 -25.32 38.21 -23.50
C TYR A 32 -24.21 37.40 -22.76
N LEU A 33 -23.18 38.11 -22.28
CA LEU A 33 -22.09 37.49 -21.52
C LEU A 33 -22.59 36.89 -20.19
N SER A 34 -23.51 37.57 -19.51
CA SER A 34 -24.06 37.08 -18.24
C SER A 34 -24.97 35.87 -18.40
N MET A 35 -25.62 35.71 -19.54
CA MET A 35 -26.52 34.60 -19.86
C MET A 35 -25.81 33.40 -20.51
N ASN A 36 -24.54 33.57 -20.87
CA ASN A 36 -23.77 32.49 -21.50
C ASN A 36 -23.30 31.47 -20.46
N GLY A 37 -23.98 30.30 -20.38
CA GLY A 37 -23.70 29.26 -19.43
C GLY A 37 -22.27 28.71 -19.48
N ALA A 38 -21.63 28.71 -20.66
CA ALA A 38 -20.25 28.26 -20.78
C ALA A 38 -19.27 29.25 -20.13
N LEU A 39 -19.53 30.56 -20.25
CA LEU A 39 -18.71 31.56 -19.57
C LEU A 39 -18.96 31.58 -18.05
N GLN A 40 -20.19 31.37 -17.62
CA GLN A 40 -20.49 31.22 -16.20
C GLN A 40 -19.78 30.01 -15.59
N GLN A 41 -19.80 28.87 -16.26
CA GLN A 41 -19.07 27.68 -15.82
C GLN A 41 -17.54 27.88 -15.79
N ALA A 42 -17.00 28.56 -16.78
CA ALA A 42 -15.58 28.91 -16.83
C ALA A 42 -15.22 29.87 -15.68
N ALA A 43 -16.02 30.88 -15.40
CA ALA A 43 -15.82 31.80 -14.29
C ALA A 43 -15.93 31.11 -12.95
N GLN A 44 -16.91 30.21 -12.77
CA GLN A 44 -17.04 29.39 -11.56
C GLN A 44 -15.82 28.49 -11.35
N LYS A 45 -15.32 27.81 -12.39
CA LYS A 45 -14.10 27.00 -12.30
C LYS A 45 -12.87 27.83 -11.94
N GLN A 46 -12.74 29.05 -12.43
CA GLN A 46 -11.62 29.94 -12.11
C GLN A 46 -11.71 30.56 -10.72
N SER A 47 -12.92 30.65 -10.15
CA SER A 47 -13.15 31.24 -8.83
C SER A 47 -13.06 30.22 -7.67
N ILE A 48 -12.76 28.95 -7.96
CA ILE A 48 -12.65 27.88 -6.97
C ILE A 48 -11.21 27.36 -6.93
N TYR A 49 -10.62 27.36 -5.75
CA TYR A 49 -9.36 26.70 -5.47
C TYR A 49 -9.66 25.44 -4.68
N THR A 50 -9.29 24.28 -5.23
CA THR A 50 -9.52 22.97 -4.61
C THR A 50 -8.23 22.47 -4.00
N LEU A 51 -8.26 22.17 -2.70
CA LEU A 51 -7.23 21.43 -1.99
C LEU A 51 -7.67 19.96 -1.93
N GLU A 52 -6.86 19.08 -2.50
CA GLU A 52 -7.02 17.65 -2.34
C GLU A 52 -6.27 17.23 -1.07
N LEU A 53 -7.01 16.73 -0.08
CA LEU A 53 -6.47 16.33 1.22
C LEU A 53 -6.14 14.84 1.28
N GLY A 54 -6.44 14.12 0.22
CA GLY A 54 -6.30 12.68 0.09
C GLY A 54 -7.61 12.02 -0.31
N SER A 55 -7.59 10.74 -0.45
CA SER A 55 -8.78 9.92 -0.67
C SER A 55 -8.86 8.87 0.43
N THR A 56 -10.05 8.71 0.99
CA THR A 56 -10.33 7.47 1.74
C THR A 56 -10.30 6.32 0.74
N ARG A 57 -9.93 5.13 1.22
CA ARG A 57 -9.77 3.94 0.38
C ARG A 57 -10.36 2.74 1.09
N GLY A 58 -10.74 1.72 0.37
CA GLY A 58 -11.16 0.45 0.97
C GLY A 58 -10.07 -0.10 1.88
N ARG A 59 -10.45 -0.55 3.08
CA ARG A 59 -9.53 -1.12 4.06
C ARG A 59 -9.15 -2.55 3.71
N ILE A 60 -8.01 -2.98 4.21
CA ILE A 60 -7.63 -4.39 4.22
C ILE A 60 -7.80 -4.90 5.66
N TYR A 61 -8.56 -5.97 5.81
CA TYR A 61 -8.91 -6.59 7.09
C TYR A 61 -8.28 -7.97 7.23
N ASP A 62 -8.07 -8.37 8.46
CA ASP A 62 -7.76 -9.76 8.78
C ASP A 62 -9.02 -10.64 8.70
N ARG A 63 -8.87 -11.94 8.95
CA ARG A 63 -9.97 -12.93 8.94
C ARG A 63 -11.09 -12.64 9.95
N ASN A 64 -10.79 -11.86 11.00
CA ASN A 64 -11.70 -11.49 12.07
C ASN A 64 -12.30 -10.09 11.87
N LEU A 65 -12.14 -9.50 10.67
CA LEU A 65 -12.56 -8.15 10.33
C LEU A 65 -11.83 -7.05 11.14
N ILE A 66 -10.65 -7.35 11.67
CA ILE A 66 -9.79 -6.36 12.32
C ILE A 66 -8.97 -5.66 11.22
N PRO A 67 -8.95 -4.32 11.16
CA PRO A 67 -8.24 -3.62 10.11
C PRO A 67 -6.72 -3.80 10.25
N LEU A 68 -6.08 -4.10 9.12
CA LEU A 68 -4.62 -4.16 8.96
C LEU A 68 -4.07 -2.85 8.38
N THR A 69 -4.92 -2.07 7.72
CA THR A 69 -4.61 -0.74 7.19
C THR A 69 -5.49 0.31 7.83
N ASP A 70 -5.11 1.59 7.73
CA ASP A 70 -5.84 2.75 8.28
C ASP A 70 -6.07 2.66 9.80
N THR A 71 -5.07 2.16 10.52
CA THR A 71 -5.11 1.97 11.98
C THR A 71 -4.54 3.15 12.75
N GLU A 72 -3.68 3.95 12.13
CA GLU A 72 -3.11 5.18 12.68
C GLU A 72 -3.89 6.38 12.16
N GLN A 73 -4.09 7.38 13.01
CA GLN A 73 -4.75 8.63 12.65
C GLN A 73 -3.81 9.80 12.91
N HIS A 74 -3.81 10.75 11.99
CA HIS A 74 -3.11 12.01 12.13
C HIS A 74 -4.04 13.18 11.83
N ASN A 75 -3.67 14.35 12.28
CA ASN A 75 -4.45 15.56 12.05
C ASN A 75 -3.87 16.34 10.87
N LEU A 76 -4.77 16.78 10.00
CA LEU A 76 -4.48 17.62 8.86
C LEU A 76 -5.31 18.89 9.00
N ILE A 77 -4.70 20.04 8.79
CA ILE A 77 -5.43 21.31 8.74
C ILE A 77 -5.43 21.89 7.36
N THR A 78 -6.49 22.58 7.00
CA THR A 78 -6.51 23.49 5.86
C THR A 78 -6.67 24.92 6.36
N VAL A 79 -5.93 25.81 5.77
CA VAL A 79 -5.80 27.19 6.20
C VAL A 79 -6.13 28.12 5.04
N LEU A 80 -7.09 28.99 5.26
CA LEU A 80 -7.29 30.18 4.43
C LEU A 80 -6.31 31.24 4.97
N PRO A 81 -5.36 31.77 4.17
CA PRO A 81 -4.27 32.59 4.71
C PRO A 81 -4.71 34.02 5.05
N THR A 82 -5.65 34.14 5.99
CA THR A 82 -6.03 35.40 6.65
C THR A 82 -5.02 35.74 7.74
N ALA A 83 -4.95 37.00 8.12
CA ALA A 83 -4.01 37.44 9.16
C ALA A 83 -4.24 36.70 10.52
N GLU A 84 -5.50 36.41 10.86
CA GLU A 84 -5.87 35.69 12.08
C GLU A 84 -5.47 34.22 12.00
N ALA A 85 -5.78 33.52 10.89
CA ALA A 85 -5.43 32.13 10.70
C ALA A 85 -3.90 31.92 10.70
N VAL A 86 -3.15 32.78 10.01
CA VAL A 86 -1.68 32.72 9.96
C VAL A 86 -1.07 32.94 11.34
N LYS A 87 -1.61 33.91 12.12
CA LYS A 87 -1.18 34.16 13.50
C LYS A 87 -1.43 32.94 14.37
N ALA A 88 -2.63 32.35 14.32
CA ALA A 88 -2.97 31.16 15.08
C ALA A 88 -2.07 29.97 14.75
N CYS A 89 -1.79 29.72 13.46
CA CYS A 89 -0.83 28.70 13.03
C CYS A 89 0.57 28.98 13.58
N ALA A 90 1.02 30.26 13.57
CA ALA A 90 2.33 30.62 14.08
C ALA A 90 2.45 30.48 15.60
N GLU A 91 1.35 30.61 16.34
CA GLU A 91 1.31 30.50 17.81
C GLU A 91 1.12 29.05 18.29
N GLN A 92 0.31 28.25 17.59
CA GLN A 92 -0.11 26.91 18.01
C GLN A 92 0.73 25.78 17.38
N ILE A 93 1.43 26.04 16.26
CA ILE A 93 2.28 25.05 15.60
C ILE A 93 3.75 25.36 15.90
N SER A 94 4.57 24.31 16.08
CA SER A 94 5.99 24.41 16.39
C SER A 94 6.89 23.82 15.29
N GLY A 95 8.19 24.11 15.37
CA GLY A 95 9.21 23.45 14.56
C GLY A 95 9.15 23.70 13.06
N PRO A 96 9.45 22.67 12.24
CA PRO A 96 9.47 22.78 10.77
C PRO A 96 8.10 23.11 10.17
N GLN A 97 7.04 22.61 10.76
CA GLN A 97 5.66 22.82 10.30
C GLN A 97 5.24 24.28 10.41
N ARG A 98 5.67 24.99 11.46
CA ARG A 98 5.46 26.44 11.57
C ARG A 98 6.08 27.21 10.41
N ARG A 99 7.29 26.84 10.00
CA ARG A 99 7.96 27.45 8.84
C ARG A 99 7.19 27.19 7.57
N ALA A 100 6.79 25.94 7.33
CA ALA A 100 5.99 25.54 6.15
C ALA A 100 4.66 26.30 6.11
N ALA A 101 3.98 26.51 7.25
CA ALA A 101 2.77 27.31 7.36
C ALA A 101 3.00 28.77 6.91
N LEU A 102 4.06 29.40 7.43
CA LEU A 102 4.37 30.80 7.10
C LEU A 102 4.76 30.98 5.64
N ASP A 103 5.56 30.06 5.08
CA ASP A 103 5.98 30.08 3.68
C ASP A 103 4.79 29.88 2.74
N SER A 104 3.87 28.99 3.08
CA SER A 104 2.63 28.76 2.32
C SER A 104 1.70 29.96 2.41
N ALA A 105 1.55 30.55 3.61
CA ALA A 105 0.74 31.74 3.81
C ALA A 105 1.25 32.96 3.01
N ALA A 106 2.56 33.10 2.85
CA ALA A 106 3.17 34.17 2.06
C ALA A 106 2.75 34.12 0.59
N GLN A 107 2.33 32.98 0.06
CA GLN A 107 1.80 32.84 -1.29
C GLN A 107 0.36 33.39 -1.43
N GLY A 108 -0.33 33.60 -0.32
CA GLY A 108 -1.71 34.11 -0.29
C GLY A 108 -2.76 33.16 -0.87
N LYS A 109 -2.43 31.86 -1.00
CA LYS A 109 -3.32 30.80 -1.45
C LYS A 109 -3.68 29.88 -0.28
N PRO A 110 -4.89 29.29 -0.29
CA PRO A 110 -5.24 28.25 0.68
C PRO A 110 -4.22 27.10 0.61
N PHE A 111 -3.88 26.54 1.77
CA PHE A 111 -2.91 25.43 1.86
C PHE A 111 -3.34 24.41 2.91
N ALA A 112 -2.77 23.23 2.87
CA ALA A 112 -2.95 22.17 3.83
C ALA A 112 -1.62 21.87 4.53
N LEU A 113 -1.71 21.47 5.81
CA LEU A 113 -0.57 21.01 6.60
C LEU A 113 -0.96 19.74 7.35
N ASP A 114 -0.04 18.80 7.35
CA ASP A 114 -0.12 17.62 8.21
C ASP A 114 0.51 17.94 9.55
N LEU A 115 -0.22 17.68 10.63
CA LEU A 115 0.19 17.99 12.00
C LEU A 115 0.58 16.69 12.72
N GLU A 116 1.85 16.58 13.08
CA GLU A 116 2.34 15.49 13.91
C GLU A 116 1.78 15.56 15.34
N GLY A 117 1.62 14.41 16.00
CA GLY A 117 1.32 14.33 17.42
C GLY A 117 -0.12 14.67 17.82
N GLY A 118 -1.06 14.74 16.89
CA GLY A 118 -2.47 14.98 17.21
C GLY A 118 -2.81 16.44 17.52
N GLU A 119 -1.92 17.38 17.20
CA GLU A 119 -2.13 18.81 17.35
C GLU A 119 -3.33 19.29 16.54
N LYS A 120 -4.04 20.30 17.04
CA LYS A 120 -5.15 20.98 16.36
C LYS A 120 -4.97 22.47 16.46
N VAL A 121 -5.35 23.19 15.42
CA VAL A 121 -5.31 24.65 15.40
C VAL A 121 -6.74 25.19 15.42
N TYR A 122 -7.08 25.98 16.42
CA TYR A 122 -8.41 26.56 16.58
C TYR A 122 -8.36 28.07 16.26
N ALA A 123 -8.82 28.38 15.07
CA ALA A 123 -8.98 29.78 14.62
C ALA A 123 -10.08 29.88 13.56
N ALA A 124 -10.58 31.07 13.32
CA ALA A 124 -11.35 31.35 12.11
C ALA A 124 -10.51 31.04 10.88
N ASP A 125 -11.16 30.55 9.80
CA ASP A 125 -10.51 30.20 8.54
C ASP A 125 -9.47 29.04 8.63
N VAL A 126 -9.51 28.25 9.70
CA VAL A 126 -8.74 26.99 9.85
C VAL A 126 -9.69 25.83 10.08
N GLU A 127 -9.65 24.84 9.19
CA GLU A 127 -10.44 23.63 9.31
C GLU A 127 -9.55 22.46 9.72
N ASN A 128 -9.99 21.69 10.72
CA ASN A 128 -9.28 20.54 11.25
C ASN A 128 -9.90 19.24 10.74
N PHE A 129 -9.07 18.37 10.21
CA PHE A 129 -9.45 17.03 9.75
C PHE A 129 -8.64 15.98 10.48
N THR A 130 -9.28 14.88 10.85
CA THR A 130 -8.58 13.67 11.28
C THR A 130 -8.63 12.69 10.14
N VAL A 131 -7.48 12.36 9.59
CA VAL A 131 -7.32 11.43 8.46
C VAL A 131 -6.58 10.18 8.92
N ALA A 132 -6.79 9.07 8.22
CA ALA A 132 -6.12 7.82 8.53
C ALA A 132 -4.87 7.65 7.65
N ALA A 133 -3.73 7.35 8.28
CA ALA A 133 -2.55 6.90 7.56
C ALA A 133 -2.76 5.47 7.07
N ARG A 134 -2.42 5.19 5.81
CA ARG A 134 -2.64 3.88 5.20
C ARG A 134 -1.90 2.77 5.94
N LEU A 135 -0.64 3.02 6.28
CA LEU A 135 0.18 2.16 7.13
C LEU A 135 0.68 2.98 8.32
N PRO A 136 0.92 2.37 9.48
CA PRO A 136 1.53 3.04 10.61
C PRO A 136 2.90 3.62 10.22
N HIS A 137 3.22 4.82 10.73
CA HIS A 137 4.53 5.45 10.51
C HIS A 137 5.66 4.75 11.28
N ASP A 138 5.32 4.09 12.40
CA ASP A 138 6.28 3.23 13.09
C ASP A 138 6.45 1.90 12.35
N PRO A 139 7.62 1.60 11.76
CA PRO A 139 7.87 0.36 11.02
C PRO A 139 7.59 -0.91 11.83
N LYS A 140 7.70 -0.84 13.16
CA LYS A 140 7.42 -1.98 14.04
C LYS A 140 5.93 -2.31 14.15
N GLN A 141 5.07 -1.35 13.84
CA GLN A 141 3.63 -1.53 13.85
C GLN A 141 3.05 -1.87 12.46
N GLN A 142 3.87 -1.79 11.42
CA GLN A 142 3.47 -2.17 10.06
C GLN A 142 3.38 -3.69 9.96
N LEU A 143 2.18 -4.20 9.69
CA LEU A 143 1.96 -5.63 9.55
C LEU A 143 2.03 -6.06 8.08
N ALA A 144 2.67 -7.22 7.83
CA ALA A 144 2.72 -7.88 6.54
C ALA A 144 3.08 -6.97 5.35
N VAL A 145 3.98 -5.99 5.53
CA VAL A 145 4.30 -4.94 4.55
C VAL A 145 4.64 -5.49 3.15
N HIS A 146 5.34 -6.62 3.07
CA HIS A 146 5.68 -7.27 1.80
C HIS A 146 4.46 -7.86 1.07
N LEU A 147 3.41 -8.24 1.81
CA LEU A 147 2.18 -8.78 1.25
C LEU A 147 1.17 -7.68 0.98
N LEU A 148 0.94 -6.77 1.95
CA LEU A 148 0.04 -5.64 1.78
C LEU A 148 0.54 -4.69 0.69
N GLY A 149 1.83 -4.40 0.68
CA GLY A 149 2.41 -3.40 -0.21
C GLY A 149 2.23 -1.97 0.31
N TYR A 150 2.40 -1.01 -0.59
CA TYR A 150 2.29 0.41 -0.28
C TYR A 150 1.73 1.20 -1.48
N GLN A 151 1.39 2.45 -1.22
CA GLN A 151 0.88 3.42 -2.20
C GLN A 151 1.94 4.47 -2.50
N ASN A 152 1.84 5.08 -3.69
CA ASN A 152 2.60 6.30 -4.03
C ASN A 152 1.96 7.55 -3.38
N GLY A 153 2.58 8.71 -3.61
CA GLY A 153 2.07 9.98 -3.08
C GLY A 153 0.68 10.39 -3.61
N GLU A 154 0.18 9.75 -4.66
CA GLU A 154 -1.16 9.97 -5.22
C GLU A 154 -2.20 8.99 -4.64
N GLY A 155 -1.81 8.10 -3.72
CA GLY A 155 -2.69 7.10 -3.14
C GLY A 155 -2.96 5.88 -4.02
N ILE A 156 -2.15 5.67 -5.06
CA ILE A 156 -2.24 4.52 -5.99
C ILE A 156 -1.36 3.39 -5.48
N GLY A 157 -1.89 2.17 -5.43
CA GLY A 157 -1.15 0.98 -5.02
C GLY A 157 -0.01 0.64 -5.98
N VAL A 158 1.21 0.51 -5.45
CA VAL A 158 2.44 0.28 -6.24
C VAL A 158 2.82 -1.19 -6.27
N CYS A 159 2.63 -1.90 -5.18
CA CYS A 159 2.98 -3.31 -5.05
C CYS A 159 2.04 -4.04 -4.08
N GLY A 160 2.21 -5.35 -3.96
CA GLY A 160 1.44 -6.18 -3.03
C GLY A 160 -0.06 -6.19 -3.32
N LEU A 161 -0.86 -6.39 -2.29
CA LEU A 161 -2.32 -6.40 -2.36
C LEU A 161 -2.90 -5.03 -2.69
N GLU A 162 -2.22 -3.95 -2.30
CA GLU A 162 -2.60 -2.59 -2.68
C GLU A 162 -2.67 -2.42 -4.19
N ARG A 163 -1.68 -2.96 -4.92
CA ARG A 163 -1.67 -2.95 -6.39
C ARG A 163 -2.60 -4.00 -6.98
N ALA A 164 -2.62 -5.19 -6.39
CA ALA A 164 -3.42 -6.31 -6.91
C ALA A 164 -4.91 -6.00 -6.94
N TYR A 165 -5.39 -5.25 -5.96
CA TYR A 165 -6.80 -4.87 -5.80
C TYR A 165 -7.00 -3.34 -5.86
N GLU A 166 -6.17 -2.67 -6.70
CA GLU A 166 -6.22 -1.21 -6.85
C GLU A 166 -7.61 -0.69 -7.19
N GLN A 167 -8.27 -1.34 -8.15
CA GLN A 167 -9.58 -0.89 -8.63
C GLN A 167 -10.66 -1.03 -7.55
N GLU A 168 -10.69 -2.15 -6.85
CA GLU A 168 -11.67 -2.43 -5.79
C GLU A 168 -11.45 -1.53 -4.57
N LEU A 169 -10.19 -1.36 -4.17
CA LEU A 169 -9.83 -0.52 -3.04
C LEU A 169 -10.08 0.97 -3.32
N ALA A 170 -9.75 1.44 -4.51
CA ALA A 170 -9.99 2.82 -4.91
C ALA A 170 -11.50 3.10 -5.06
N ALA A 171 -12.26 2.20 -5.69
CA ALA A 171 -13.70 2.36 -5.89
C ALA A 171 -14.51 2.35 -4.57
N ALA A 172 -13.96 1.80 -3.49
CA ALA A 172 -14.59 1.82 -2.18
C ALA A 172 -14.42 3.15 -1.45
N GLY A 173 -13.50 4.00 -1.89
CA GLY A 173 -13.14 5.25 -1.22
C GLY A 173 -13.85 6.49 -1.77
N GLU A 174 -13.66 7.59 -1.07
CA GLU A 174 -14.12 8.92 -1.47
C GLU A 174 -12.96 9.91 -1.37
N ALA A 175 -12.85 10.82 -2.33
CA ALA A 175 -11.89 11.90 -2.27
C ALA A 175 -12.32 12.92 -1.21
N LEU A 176 -11.41 13.29 -0.32
CA LEU A 176 -11.59 14.40 0.60
C LEU A 176 -11.00 15.66 -0.02
N GLN A 177 -11.85 16.62 -0.31
CA GLN A 177 -11.48 17.88 -0.93
C GLN A 177 -12.05 19.04 -0.12
N VAL A 178 -11.28 20.11 -0.05
CA VAL A 178 -11.75 21.40 0.47
C VAL A 178 -11.66 22.44 -0.62
N ARG A 179 -12.78 23.12 -0.87
CA ARG A 179 -12.92 24.14 -1.90
C ARG A 179 -13.03 25.50 -1.27
N TYR A 180 -12.21 26.42 -1.73
CA TYR A 180 -12.21 27.82 -1.33
C TYR A 180 -12.57 28.71 -2.51
N GLN A 181 -13.31 29.79 -2.26
CA GLN A 181 -13.51 30.80 -3.28
C GLN A 181 -12.28 31.70 -3.35
N VAL A 182 -11.80 31.92 -4.58
CA VAL A 182 -10.62 32.73 -4.84
C VAL A 182 -10.91 33.78 -5.90
N ASN A 183 -10.15 34.88 -5.89
CA ASN A 183 -10.17 35.87 -6.96
C ASN A 183 -9.39 35.39 -8.21
N ALA A 184 -9.39 36.19 -9.26
CA ALA A 184 -8.71 35.88 -10.52
C ALA A 184 -7.18 35.66 -10.39
N VAL A 185 -6.56 36.07 -9.31
CA VAL A 185 -5.13 35.88 -9.00
C VAL A 185 -4.89 34.66 -8.11
N GLY A 186 -5.97 33.93 -7.74
CA GLY A 186 -5.91 32.75 -6.88
C GLY A 186 -5.78 33.06 -5.38
N ARG A 187 -5.99 34.32 -4.97
CA ARG A 187 -6.06 34.70 -3.55
C ARG A 187 -7.45 34.45 -3.01
N SER A 188 -7.51 33.95 -1.79
CA SER A 188 -8.75 33.72 -1.07
C SER A 188 -9.61 34.96 -0.89
N LEU A 189 -10.91 34.79 -0.96
CA LEU A 189 -11.89 35.85 -0.64
C LEU A 189 -12.26 35.76 0.83
N GLU A 190 -12.05 36.84 1.58
CA GLU A 190 -12.45 36.95 2.97
C GLU A 190 -13.96 36.70 3.14
N GLY A 191 -14.34 35.91 4.15
CA GLY A 191 -15.74 35.60 4.44
C GLY A 191 -16.36 34.49 3.58
N SER A 192 -15.62 33.91 2.62
CA SER A 192 -16.08 32.73 1.91
C SER A 192 -15.60 31.48 2.67
N GLY A 193 -16.49 30.87 3.44
CA GLY A 193 -16.17 29.65 4.19
C GLY A 193 -15.68 28.50 3.29
N ALA A 194 -14.93 27.58 3.89
CA ALA A 194 -14.49 26.36 3.26
C ALA A 194 -15.69 25.46 2.90
N GLN A 195 -15.74 24.93 1.68
CA GLN A 195 -16.72 23.92 1.28
C GLN A 195 -16.04 22.56 1.31
N ILE A 196 -16.41 21.71 2.26
CA ILE A 196 -15.87 20.36 2.42
C ILE A 196 -16.66 19.41 1.53
N GLN A 197 -15.96 18.63 0.72
CA GLN A 197 -16.53 17.59 -0.12
C GLN A 197 -15.84 16.25 0.16
N GLY A 198 -16.62 15.20 0.36
CA GLY A 198 -16.13 13.88 0.74
C GLY A 198 -16.07 13.67 2.26
N SER A 199 -15.40 12.62 2.69
CA SER A 199 -15.28 12.23 4.10
C SER A 199 -13.86 11.86 4.46
N SER A 200 -13.41 12.28 5.63
CA SER A 200 -12.15 11.83 6.25
C SER A 200 -12.30 10.51 7.02
N ARG A 201 -13.54 10.04 7.19
CA ARG A 201 -13.80 8.81 7.95
C ARG A 201 -13.38 7.58 7.15
N PRO A 202 -12.67 6.63 7.77
CA PRO A 202 -12.30 5.38 7.10
C PRO A 202 -13.51 4.63 6.59
N VAL A 203 -13.43 4.14 5.36
CA VAL A 203 -14.49 3.35 4.73
C VAL A 203 -14.51 1.95 5.34
N GLN A 204 -15.70 1.39 5.58
CA GLN A 204 -15.84 0.03 6.11
C GLN A 204 -15.77 -1.06 5.03
N LYS A 205 -15.81 -0.69 3.75
CA LYS A 205 -15.66 -1.61 2.62
C LYS A 205 -14.19 -1.91 2.35
N GLY A 206 -13.88 -3.11 1.88
CA GLY A 206 -12.50 -3.46 1.52
C GLY A 206 -12.28 -4.96 1.34
N LEU A 207 -11.03 -5.38 1.45
CA LEU A 207 -10.61 -6.77 1.33
C LEU A 207 -10.58 -7.45 2.69
N VAL A 208 -11.03 -8.70 2.75
CA VAL A 208 -10.83 -9.57 3.93
C VAL A 208 -9.84 -10.65 3.55
N LEU A 209 -8.75 -10.74 4.30
CA LEU A 209 -7.70 -11.72 4.11
C LEU A 209 -7.89 -12.94 5.01
N THR A 210 -7.16 -14.00 4.71
CA THR A 210 -7.04 -15.17 5.60
C THR A 210 -6.07 -14.93 6.75
N LEU A 211 -5.27 -13.86 6.71
CA LEU A 211 -4.35 -13.49 7.79
C LEU A 211 -5.12 -13.30 9.11
N ASP A 212 -4.49 -13.73 10.19
CA ASP A 212 -4.88 -13.40 11.57
C ASP A 212 -3.90 -12.36 12.11
N ARG A 213 -4.42 -11.19 12.50
CA ARG A 213 -3.61 -10.06 12.96
C ARG A 213 -2.68 -10.47 14.12
N ARG A 214 -3.21 -11.17 15.11
CA ARG A 214 -2.44 -11.58 16.28
C ARG A 214 -1.32 -12.56 15.92
N MET A 215 -1.62 -13.52 15.03
CA MET A 215 -0.61 -14.45 14.54
C MET A 215 0.48 -13.71 13.75
N GLN A 216 0.09 -12.76 12.91
CA GLN A 216 1.03 -11.94 12.15
C GLN A 216 1.94 -11.10 13.05
N GLU A 217 1.41 -10.49 14.12
CA GLU A 217 2.19 -9.73 15.11
C GLU A 217 3.24 -10.62 15.78
N ILE A 218 2.84 -11.83 16.26
CA ILE A 218 3.75 -12.79 16.88
C ILE A 218 4.86 -13.20 15.91
N VAL A 219 4.49 -13.57 14.68
CA VAL A 219 5.44 -14.03 13.65
C VAL A 219 6.45 -12.95 13.29
N GLN A 220 6.00 -11.70 13.17
CA GLN A 220 6.89 -10.59 12.86
C GLN A 220 7.85 -10.28 14.02
N GLN A 221 7.35 -10.27 15.24
CA GLN A 221 8.17 -10.01 16.41
C GLN A 221 9.25 -11.09 16.56
N VAL A 222 8.87 -12.37 16.57
CA VAL A 222 9.82 -13.49 16.70
C VAL A 222 10.80 -13.52 15.54
N GLY A 223 10.32 -13.31 14.33
CA GLY A 223 11.17 -13.32 13.14
C GLY A 223 12.17 -12.17 13.09
N ALA A 224 11.78 -10.98 13.54
CA ALA A 224 12.69 -9.84 13.61
C ALA A 224 13.86 -10.05 14.59
N GLU A 225 13.66 -10.86 15.63
CA GLU A 225 14.69 -11.19 16.62
C GLU A 225 15.60 -12.34 16.17
N GLN A 226 15.08 -13.28 15.35
CA GLN A 226 15.75 -14.56 15.08
C GLN A 226 16.22 -14.74 13.63
N ILE A 227 15.73 -13.93 12.70
CA ILE A 227 15.97 -14.12 11.27
C ILE A 227 16.53 -12.86 10.64
N GLU A 228 17.80 -12.90 10.26
CA GLU A 228 18.41 -11.81 9.47
C GLU A 228 17.85 -11.78 8.05
N ARG A 229 17.79 -12.95 7.38
CA ARG A 229 17.27 -13.10 6.01
C ARG A 229 16.47 -14.39 5.88
N GLY A 230 15.18 -14.26 5.60
CA GLY A 230 14.29 -15.39 5.47
C GLY A 230 12.83 -15.00 5.46
N ALA A 231 11.97 -16.00 5.67
CA ALA A 231 10.53 -15.78 5.77
C ALA A 231 9.91 -16.81 6.75
N ILE A 232 8.79 -16.42 7.35
CA ILE A 232 7.93 -17.32 8.11
C ILE A 232 6.55 -17.27 7.46
N VAL A 233 6.00 -18.45 7.16
CA VAL A 233 4.63 -18.61 6.69
C VAL A 233 3.92 -19.58 7.62
N VAL A 234 2.75 -19.19 8.13
CA VAL A 234 1.88 -20.03 8.94
C VAL A 234 0.62 -20.34 8.15
N MET A 235 0.29 -21.63 8.07
CA MET A 235 -0.83 -22.12 7.27
C MET A 235 -1.68 -23.08 8.10
N GLU A 236 -2.98 -22.99 7.96
CA GLU A 236 -3.91 -23.98 8.52
C GLU A 236 -3.82 -25.30 7.75
N VAL A 237 -3.74 -26.40 8.45
CA VAL A 237 -3.59 -27.72 7.84
C VAL A 237 -4.82 -28.13 7.03
N ASP A 238 -6.00 -27.88 7.58
CA ASP A 238 -7.26 -28.38 6.97
C ASP A 238 -7.70 -27.54 5.75
N SER A 239 -7.50 -26.23 5.80
CA SER A 239 -7.98 -25.31 4.78
C SER A 239 -6.91 -24.87 3.78
N GLY A 240 -5.64 -24.97 4.16
CA GLY A 240 -4.51 -24.37 3.42
C GLY A 240 -4.47 -22.83 3.52
N ALA A 241 -5.32 -22.23 4.38
CA ALA A 241 -5.36 -20.78 4.51
C ALA A 241 -4.08 -20.25 5.20
N ILE A 242 -3.47 -19.23 4.59
CA ILE A 242 -2.30 -18.57 5.18
C ILE A 242 -2.79 -17.60 6.26
N THR A 243 -2.40 -17.89 7.51
CA THR A 243 -2.78 -17.08 8.68
C THR A 243 -1.73 -16.06 9.08
N ALA A 244 -0.46 -16.25 8.67
CA ALA A 244 0.58 -15.25 8.75
C ALA A 244 1.62 -15.43 7.66
N SER A 245 2.20 -14.32 7.20
CA SER A 245 3.29 -14.30 6.22
C SER A 245 4.19 -13.10 6.49
N ALA A 246 5.44 -13.37 6.87
CA ALA A 246 6.44 -12.35 7.15
C ALA A 246 7.74 -12.63 6.39
N SER A 247 8.35 -11.60 5.83
CA SER A 247 9.64 -11.63 5.15
C SER A 247 10.63 -10.72 5.88
N PHE A 248 11.89 -11.14 5.95
CA PHE A 248 12.95 -10.45 6.69
C PHE A 248 14.19 -10.27 5.82
N PRO A 249 14.90 -9.09 5.95
CA PRO A 249 14.51 -7.96 6.77
C PRO A 249 13.23 -7.30 6.26
N GLN A 250 12.53 -6.59 7.14
CA GLN A 250 11.41 -5.74 6.78
C GLN A 250 11.92 -4.41 6.23
N TYR A 251 11.10 -3.69 5.51
CA TYR A 251 11.40 -2.35 5.01
C TYR A 251 10.33 -1.35 5.47
N ASP A 252 10.73 -0.08 5.53
CA ASP A 252 9.83 1.02 5.80
C ASP A 252 9.30 1.60 4.47
N PRO A 253 8.00 1.51 4.17
CA PRO A 253 7.43 2.05 2.93
C PRO A 253 7.47 3.59 2.85
N TYR A 254 7.75 4.28 3.95
CA TYR A 254 7.97 5.73 3.98
C TYR A 254 9.44 6.13 3.72
N ARG A 255 10.37 5.13 3.66
CA ARG A 255 11.81 5.32 3.40
C ARG A 255 12.32 4.39 2.30
N LEU A 256 11.62 4.41 1.17
CA LEU A 256 11.91 3.48 0.06
C LEU A 256 13.32 3.66 -0.52
N GLU A 257 13.85 4.88 -0.53
CA GLU A 257 15.19 5.14 -1.03
C GLU A 257 16.25 4.39 -0.21
N GLU A 258 16.12 4.39 1.11
CA GLU A 258 17.01 3.63 2.00
C GLU A 258 16.87 2.11 1.73
N ALA A 259 15.65 1.62 1.56
CA ALA A 259 15.38 0.21 1.31
C ALA A 259 15.92 -0.27 -0.05
N LEU A 260 15.86 0.58 -1.09
CA LEU A 260 16.37 0.27 -2.43
C LEU A 260 17.90 0.13 -2.46
N HIS A 261 18.61 0.88 -1.63
CA HIS A 261 20.09 0.86 -1.57
C HIS A 261 20.63 -0.08 -0.50
N ALA A 262 19.77 -0.68 0.32
CA ALA A 262 20.16 -1.60 1.37
C ALA A 262 20.74 -2.92 0.78
N PRO A 263 21.90 -3.41 1.30
CA PRO A 263 22.59 -4.57 0.73
C PRO A 263 21.80 -5.87 0.84
N ASP A 264 20.86 -5.95 1.80
CA ASP A 264 20.08 -7.16 2.10
C ASP A 264 18.77 -7.26 1.32
N SER A 265 18.55 -6.37 0.34
CA SER A 265 17.33 -6.36 -0.48
C SER A 265 16.05 -6.50 0.36
N PRO A 266 15.77 -5.59 1.30
CA PRO A 266 14.66 -5.72 2.24
C PRO A 266 13.29 -5.67 1.56
N MET A 267 13.17 -5.12 0.36
CA MET A 267 11.91 -5.09 -0.40
C MET A 267 11.52 -6.43 -1.02
N LEU A 268 12.45 -7.43 -1.03
CA LEU A 268 12.17 -8.73 -1.58
C LEU A 268 11.23 -9.54 -0.67
N ASN A 269 10.07 -9.94 -1.17
CA ASN A 269 9.20 -10.86 -0.45
C ASN A 269 9.77 -12.29 -0.51
N ARG A 270 10.54 -12.65 0.50
CA ARG A 270 11.20 -13.95 0.59
C ARG A 270 10.24 -15.12 0.82
N ALA A 271 9.02 -14.87 1.29
CA ALA A 271 7.99 -15.89 1.40
C ALA A 271 7.53 -16.42 0.02
N LEU A 272 7.75 -15.65 -1.06
CA LEU A 272 7.37 -16.02 -2.42
C LEU A 272 8.54 -16.54 -3.25
N MET A 273 9.74 -16.64 -2.67
CA MET A 273 10.95 -17.05 -3.38
C MET A 273 11.22 -18.54 -3.24
N PRO A 274 11.85 -19.19 -4.23
CA PRO A 274 12.25 -20.57 -4.12
C PRO A 274 13.52 -20.74 -3.26
N TYR A 275 13.55 -21.79 -2.46
CA TYR A 275 14.67 -22.14 -1.59
C TYR A 275 15.08 -23.60 -1.77
N CYS A 276 16.34 -23.90 -1.37
CA CYS A 276 16.78 -25.28 -1.20
C CYS A 276 16.03 -25.93 -0.04
N VAL A 277 15.21 -26.92 -0.32
CA VAL A 277 14.28 -27.53 0.65
C VAL A 277 15.01 -28.24 1.80
N GLY A 278 16.20 -28.76 1.56
CA GLY A 278 16.96 -29.51 2.56
C GLY A 278 16.22 -30.77 3.04
N SER A 279 16.27 -31.00 4.34
CA SER A 279 15.68 -32.19 4.97
C SER A 279 14.15 -32.25 4.92
N SER A 280 13.46 -31.14 4.67
CA SER A 280 12.00 -31.14 4.46
C SER A 280 11.59 -31.98 3.24
N PHE A 281 12.46 -32.11 2.24
CA PHE A 281 12.21 -32.97 1.07
C PHE A 281 12.09 -34.46 1.44
N LYS A 282 12.62 -34.90 2.58
CA LYS A 282 12.51 -36.28 3.06
C LYS A 282 11.06 -36.70 3.27
N LEU A 283 10.15 -35.75 3.58
CA LEU A 283 8.73 -36.04 3.70
C LEU A 283 8.12 -36.42 2.35
N ALA A 284 8.54 -35.79 1.26
CA ALA A 284 8.11 -36.18 -0.11
C ALA A 284 8.65 -37.59 -0.48
N VAL A 285 9.87 -37.92 -0.07
CA VAL A 285 10.43 -39.27 -0.27
C VAL A 285 9.69 -40.32 0.55
N ALA A 286 9.34 -40.00 1.81
CA ALA A 286 8.54 -40.86 2.68
C ALA A 286 7.15 -41.13 2.10
N ALA A 287 6.45 -40.08 1.68
CA ALA A 287 5.13 -40.19 1.07
C ALA A 287 5.17 -41.06 -0.20
N ALA A 288 6.16 -40.83 -1.10
CA ALA A 288 6.36 -41.63 -2.30
C ALA A 288 6.63 -43.11 -1.99
N ALA A 289 7.34 -43.38 -0.92
CA ALA A 289 7.63 -44.74 -0.48
C ALA A 289 6.36 -45.47 0.01
N LEU A 290 5.58 -44.83 0.88
CA LEU A 290 4.33 -45.38 1.40
C LEU A 290 3.31 -45.62 0.28
N GLU A 291 3.12 -44.68 -0.64
CA GLU A 291 2.24 -44.85 -1.81
C GLU A 291 2.74 -45.95 -2.77
N SER A 292 4.05 -46.23 -2.74
CA SER A 292 4.63 -47.35 -3.51
C SER A 292 4.52 -48.69 -2.82
N GLY A 293 3.85 -48.77 -1.65
CA GLY A 293 3.66 -50.01 -0.91
C GLY A 293 4.90 -50.46 -0.13
N ILE A 294 5.88 -49.58 0.12
CA ILE A 294 7.02 -49.90 0.97
C ILE A 294 6.56 -49.80 2.42
N SER A 295 6.77 -50.94 3.17
CA SER A 295 6.39 -50.98 4.58
C SER A 295 7.11 -49.89 5.38
N PRO A 296 6.42 -49.22 6.34
CA PRO A 296 7.08 -48.32 7.31
C PRO A 296 8.13 -49.00 8.15
N ASP A 297 8.07 -50.35 8.31
CA ASP A 297 9.07 -51.19 9.02
C ASP A 297 10.34 -51.41 8.19
N PHE A 298 10.39 -50.96 6.93
CA PHE A 298 11.64 -51.00 6.15
C PHE A 298 12.74 -50.29 6.94
N SER A 299 13.80 -51.01 7.22
CA SER A 299 14.86 -50.50 8.08
C SER A 299 16.24 -50.54 7.42
N VAL A 300 17.09 -49.63 7.86
CA VAL A 300 18.46 -49.47 7.38
C VAL A 300 19.38 -49.31 8.60
N ASP A 301 20.52 -50.03 8.57
CA ASP A 301 21.55 -49.78 9.59
C ASP A 301 22.35 -48.52 9.25
N CYS A 302 22.17 -47.51 10.04
CA CYS A 302 22.85 -46.21 9.85
C CYS A 302 24.16 -46.20 10.67
N VAL A 303 25.27 -46.36 9.99
CA VAL A 303 26.62 -46.30 10.54
C VAL A 303 27.29 -44.93 10.44
N GLY A 304 26.51 -43.87 10.31
CA GLY A 304 27.02 -42.49 10.23
C GLY A 304 27.34 -41.99 8.82
N GLY A 305 27.20 -42.82 7.81
CA GLY A 305 27.38 -42.45 6.40
C GLY A 305 26.94 -43.57 5.45
N ILE A 306 26.86 -43.26 4.18
CA ILE A 306 26.52 -44.16 3.09
C ILE A 306 27.30 -43.83 1.83
N THR A 307 27.89 -44.82 1.19
CA THR A 307 28.53 -44.65 -0.11
C THR A 307 27.52 -44.90 -1.23
N VAL A 308 27.38 -43.94 -2.14
CA VAL A 308 26.57 -44.06 -3.35
C VAL A 308 27.46 -43.74 -4.52
N ARG A 309 27.69 -44.78 -5.37
CA ARG A 309 28.74 -44.74 -6.39
C ARG A 309 30.10 -44.43 -5.76
N GLU A 310 30.75 -43.34 -6.13
CA GLU A 310 32.08 -42.96 -5.61
C GLU A 310 32.01 -41.88 -4.55
N ARG A 311 30.81 -41.48 -4.09
CA ARG A 311 30.63 -40.37 -3.11
C ARG A 311 30.10 -40.90 -1.81
N ILE A 312 30.66 -40.38 -0.70
CA ILE A 312 30.18 -40.65 0.65
C ILE A 312 29.24 -39.53 1.07
N PHE A 313 28.03 -39.92 1.47
CA PHE A 313 27.03 -39.02 2.04
C PHE A 313 26.96 -39.30 3.55
N TYR A 314 27.26 -38.30 4.32
CA TYR A 314 27.29 -38.43 5.76
C TYR A 314 25.96 -38.12 6.42
N CYS A 315 25.69 -38.85 7.50
CA CYS A 315 24.65 -38.45 8.45
C CYS A 315 25.15 -37.30 9.32
N HIS A 316 24.23 -36.48 9.87
CA HIS A 316 24.61 -35.48 10.85
C HIS A 316 25.17 -36.14 12.14
N ASN A 317 24.63 -37.30 12.55
CA ASN A 317 25.23 -38.13 13.55
C ASN A 317 26.27 -39.06 12.92
N ARG A 318 27.55 -38.78 13.14
CA ARG A 318 28.67 -39.52 12.54
C ARG A 318 28.84 -40.92 13.17
N ALA A 319 28.33 -41.14 14.40
CA ALA A 319 28.32 -42.46 15.04
C ALA A 319 27.21 -43.37 14.52
N GLY A 320 26.29 -42.81 13.74
CA GLY A 320 25.11 -43.51 13.19
C GLY A 320 23.96 -43.62 14.18
N HIS A 321 22.80 -43.96 13.62
CA HIS A 321 21.55 -44.14 14.37
C HIS A 321 21.22 -45.62 14.61
N ARG A 322 22.10 -46.53 14.11
CA ARG A 322 21.90 -47.98 14.13
C ARG A 322 20.65 -48.39 13.35
N GLN A 323 19.95 -49.44 13.75
CA GLN A 323 18.70 -49.89 13.11
C GLN A 323 17.67 -48.77 13.14
N THR A 324 17.31 -48.29 11.96
CA THR A 324 16.48 -47.11 11.77
C THR A 324 15.37 -47.46 10.77
N ASP A 325 14.13 -47.39 11.18
CA ASP A 325 12.90 -47.48 10.40
C ASP A 325 12.46 -46.10 9.90
N LEU A 326 11.30 -46.01 9.27
CA LEU A 326 10.78 -44.73 8.72
C LEU A 326 10.54 -43.71 9.83
N GLN A 327 9.94 -44.11 10.94
CA GLN A 327 9.64 -43.20 12.06
C GLN A 327 10.93 -42.61 12.63
N ARG A 328 11.87 -43.46 13.02
CA ARG A 328 13.16 -43.02 13.57
C ARG A 328 13.99 -42.22 12.55
N ALA A 329 13.85 -42.53 11.26
CA ALA A 329 14.53 -41.79 10.22
C ALA A 329 14.00 -40.35 10.04
N ILE A 330 12.69 -40.14 10.22
CA ILE A 330 12.07 -38.82 10.25
C ILE A 330 12.47 -38.04 11.50
N GLU A 331 12.32 -38.70 12.70
CA GLU A 331 12.67 -38.09 13.99
C GLU A 331 14.12 -37.60 14.04
N HIS A 332 15.05 -38.42 13.52
CA HIS A 332 16.47 -38.11 13.52
C HIS A 332 16.99 -37.57 12.21
N SER A 333 16.12 -37.25 11.24
CA SER A 333 16.52 -36.76 9.92
C SER A 333 17.68 -37.54 9.30
N CYS A 334 17.61 -38.90 9.32
CA CYS A 334 18.69 -39.79 8.96
C CYS A 334 18.97 -39.79 7.44
N ASN A 335 20.11 -39.26 7.00
CA ASN A 335 20.47 -39.19 5.58
C ASN A 335 20.66 -40.58 4.94
N PRO A 336 21.44 -41.52 5.52
CA PRO A 336 21.62 -42.87 4.95
C PRO A 336 20.31 -43.63 4.71
N TYR A 337 19.37 -43.52 5.65
CA TYR A 337 18.05 -44.13 5.49
C TYR A 337 17.32 -43.60 4.26
N PHE A 338 17.18 -42.26 4.17
CA PHE A 338 16.42 -41.64 3.07
C PHE A 338 17.11 -41.83 1.71
N ILE A 339 18.43 -41.92 1.66
CA ILE A 339 19.15 -42.28 0.44
C ILE A 339 18.80 -43.72 -0.02
N ARG A 340 18.82 -44.69 0.92
CA ARG A 340 18.43 -46.08 0.61
C ARG A 340 16.96 -46.18 0.22
N LEU A 341 16.10 -45.53 0.97
CA LEU A 341 14.67 -45.50 0.66
C LEU A 341 14.44 -44.89 -0.77
N GLY A 342 15.10 -43.78 -1.08
CA GLY A 342 15.00 -43.14 -2.38
C GLY A 342 15.51 -44.01 -3.53
N GLN A 343 16.61 -44.78 -3.31
CA GLN A 343 17.08 -45.76 -4.28
C GLN A 343 16.05 -46.88 -4.56
N ARG A 344 15.30 -47.29 -3.53
CA ARG A 344 14.26 -48.33 -3.62
C ARG A 344 12.97 -47.81 -4.29
N VAL A 345 12.56 -46.55 -4.01
CA VAL A 345 11.39 -45.93 -4.57
C VAL A 345 11.61 -45.57 -6.06
N GLY A 346 12.79 -45.06 -6.36
CA GLY A 346 13.15 -44.57 -7.67
C GLY A 346 12.79 -43.10 -7.91
N ALA A 347 13.59 -42.44 -8.76
CA ALA A 347 13.49 -41.00 -8.99
C ALA A 347 12.13 -40.57 -9.57
N GLU A 348 11.53 -41.38 -10.43
CA GLU A 348 10.25 -41.05 -11.09
C GLU A 348 9.12 -40.86 -10.09
N LYS A 349 8.98 -41.84 -9.19
CA LYS A 349 7.92 -41.78 -8.13
C LYS A 349 8.14 -40.63 -7.15
N ILE A 350 9.41 -40.39 -6.77
CA ILE A 350 9.76 -39.27 -5.90
C ILE A 350 9.44 -37.92 -6.56
N LEU A 351 9.81 -37.76 -7.84
CA LEU A 351 9.49 -36.52 -8.57
C LEU A 351 7.99 -36.35 -8.82
N GLY A 352 7.28 -37.46 -9.07
CA GLY A 352 5.82 -37.45 -9.16
C GLY A 352 5.16 -36.98 -7.88
N MET A 353 5.57 -37.54 -6.74
CA MET A 353 5.11 -37.13 -5.41
C MET A 353 5.46 -35.68 -5.11
N ALA A 354 6.70 -35.25 -5.38
CA ALA A 354 7.11 -33.86 -5.19
C ALA A 354 6.23 -32.88 -5.98
N LYS A 355 5.92 -33.21 -7.24
CA LYS A 355 4.99 -32.41 -8.07
C LYS A 355 3.56 -32.40 -7.48
N ALA A 356 3.06 -33.56 -7.02
CA ALA A 356 1.75 -33.65 -6.40
C ALA A 356 1.66 -32.81 -5.11
N LEU A 357 2.77 -32.65 -4.37
CA LEU A 357 2.90 -31.80 -3.20
C LEU A 357 3.18 -30.31 -3.57
N GLY A 358 3.14 -29.93 -4.83
CA GLY A 358 3.30 -28.54 -5.30
C GLY A 358 4.75 -28.09 -5.54
N PHE A 359 5.75 -28.96 -5.36
CA PHE A 359 7.13 -28.59 -5.65
C PHE A 359 7.33 -28.33 -7.16
N GLY A 360 8.06 -27.25 -7.48
CA GLY A 360 8.35 -26.87 -8.85
C GLY A 360 7.16 -26.25 -9.59
N GLN A 361 6.13 -25.83 -8.88
CA GLN A 361 4.95 -25.16 -9.44
C GLN A 361 4.84 -23.73 -8.92
N GLU A 362 4.31 -22.85 -9.73
CA GLU A 362 3.91 -21.52 -9.30
C GLU A 362 2.60 -21.60 -8.50
N THR A 363 2.51 -20.82 -7.45
CA THR A 363 1.29 -20.72 -6.65
C THR A 363 0.81 -19.28 -6.65
N CYS A 364 -0.33 -19.04 -7.27
CA CYS A 364 -0.98 -17.72 -7.25
C CYS A 364 -1.74 -17.55 -5.94
N LEU A 365 -1.35 -16.53 -5.16
CA LEU A 365 -1.99 -16.16 -3.89
C LEU A 365 -3.07 -15.09 -4.09
N ALA A 366 -2.84 -14.17 -5.03
CA ALA A 366 -3.74 -13.09 -5.42
C ALA A 366 -3.39 -12.60 -6.83
N PRO A 367 -4.22 -11.83 -7.52
CA PRO A 367 -3.88 -11.24 -8.80
C PRO A 367 -2.51 -10.56 -8.77
N GLY A 368 -1.56 -11.03 -9.59
CA GLY A 368 -0.19 -10.49 -9.63
C GLY A 368 0.69 -10.79 -8.41
N ILE A 369 0.24 -11.61 -7.46
CA ILE A 369 1.04 -12.10 -6.32
C ILE A 369 1.19 -13.61 -6.45
N THR A 370 2.34 -14.03 -6.97
CA THR A 370 2.64 -15.44 -7.28
C THR A 370 3.94 -15.85 -6.62
N ALA A 371 3.92 -16.98 -5.91
CA ALA A 371 5.13 -17.62 -5.44
C ALA A 371 5.86 -18.26 -6.62
N ILE A 372 7.16 -17.99 -6.73
CA ILE A 372 7.99 -18.42 -7.86
C ILE A 372 8.19 -19.95 -7.79
N ALA A 373 8.06 -20.62 -8.92
CA ALA A 373 8.32 -22.04 -9.04
C ALA A 373 9.76 -22.39 -8.64
N GLY A 374 9.90 -23.41 -7.80
CA GLY A 374 11.20 -24.01 -7.54
C GLY A 374 11.66 -24.89 -8.71
N THR A 375 12.92 -25.29 -8.69
CA THR A 375 13.48 -26.20 -9.69
C THR A 375 13.50 -27.62 -9.17
N LEU A 376 12.85 -28.53 -9.87
CA LEU A 376 13.00 -29.98 -9.65
C LEU A 376 14.06 -30.55 -10.62
N PRO A 377 14.82 -31.60 -10.20
CA PRO A 377 15.76 -32.27 -11.09
C PRO A 377 15.07 -32.77 -12.38
N GLN A 378 15.70 -32.52 -13.51
CA GLN A 378 15.25 -33.09 -14.76
C GLN A 378 15.87 -34.49 -14.94
N ARG A 379 15.16 -35.41 -15.61
CA ARG A 379 15.74 -36.67 -16.06
C ARG A 379 16.92 -36.38 -17.01
N SER A 380 18.07 -36.79 -16.63
CA SER A 380 19.22 -36.93 -17.55
C SER A 380 19.14 -38.29 -18.27
#